data_7d6807be4e59ced2897f6f299f03f2a0
#
_entry.id   7d6807be4e59ced2897f6f299f03f2a0
#
_cell.length_a   1.000
_cell.length_b   1.000
_cell.length_c   1.000
_cell.angle_alpha   90.00
_cell.angle_beta   90.00
_cell.angle_gamma   90.00
#
_symmetry.space_group_name_H-M   'P 1'
#
loop_
_entity.id
_entity.type
_entity.pdbx_description
1 polymer ?
#
loop_
_entity_poly.entity_id
_entity_poly.type
_entity_poly.pdbx_seq_one_letter_code
_entity_poly.pdbx_strand_id
1 'polypeptide(L)'
;MKRTNRLSKKRNERKKILLKSGAYLIVTDAEKTEKNYFEGIKNIIPDNLKNDLQIKIYSNKALSKIIDFAAEERNKDERFRDIWLVFDRDEVKNFDKLIEEAKENKMNVGWSNPCFEIWLMSYFQLPKNIEESQRCCETFEKIFKENTGKKYKKSEEKIYSILCENGDENKAIQRAREKYHQIRKEYSQPSKMIGCTTVYKLVEELKKKIGKE
;
A
#
# COMPACT_ATOMS: atom_id res chain seq x y z
N MET A 1 -28.48 28.83 33.98
CA MET A 1 -27.16 28.19 33.84
C MET A 1 -27.23 26.77 33.28
N LYS A 2 -27.66 26.52 32.01
CA LYS A 2 -27.74 25.15 31.41
C LYS A 2 -27.38 25.08 29.92
N ARG A 3 -26.68 26.08 29.34
CA ARG A 3 -26.34 26.09 27.89
C ARG A 3 -24.92 25.61 27.54
N THR A 4 -24.00 25.56 28.49
CA THR A 4 -22.58 25.25 28.26
C THR A 4 -22.27 23.73 28.12
N ASN A 5 -23.09 22.86 28.71
CA ASN A 5 -22.86 21.43 28.70
C ASN A 5 -23.21 20.71 27.38
N ARG A 6 -24.08 21.29 26.54
CA ARG A 6 -24.49 20.67 25.26
C ARG A 6 -23.46 20.87 24.14
N LEU A 7 -22.77 22.01 24.17
CA LEU A 7 -21.71 22.31 23.17
C LEU A 7 -20.42 21.54 23.44
N SER A 8 -20.06 21.35 24.72
CA SER A 8 -18.88 20.54 25.10
C SER A 8 -19.09 19.07 24.79
N LYS A 9 -20.30 18.53 25.00
CA LYS A 9 -20.65 17.14 24.69
C LYS A 9 -20.61 16.86 23.18
N LYS A 10 -21.17 17.76 22.34
CA LYS A 10 -21.09 17.69 20.88
C LYS A 10 -19.65 17.82 20.36
N ARG A 11 -18.83 18.64 20.99
CA ARG A 11 -17.41 18.81 20.61
C ARG A 11 -16.58 17.58 20.99
N ASN A 12 -16.86 16.94 22.13
CA ASN A 12 -16.22 15.71 22.55
C ASN A 12 -16.69 14.48 21.75
N GLU A 13 -17.95 14.43 21.34
CA GLU A 13 -18.48 13.42 20.44
C GLU A 13 -17.88 13.57 19.02
N ARG A 14 -17.79 14.79 18.49
CA ARG A 14 -17.07 15.06 17.22
C ARG A 14 -15.59 14.70 17.32
N LYS A 15 -14.92 15.00 18.43
CA LYS A 15 -13.53 14.60 18.67
C LYS A 15 -13.37 13.08 18.79
N LYS A 16 -14.35 12.38 19.39
CA LYS A 16 -14.39 10.91 19.47
C LYS A 16 -14.67 10.26 18.11
N ILE A 17 -15.51 10.87 17.28
CA ILE A 17 -15.81 10.44 15.90
C ILE A 17 -14.56 10.66 15.02
N LEU A 18 -13.92 11.83 15.11
CA LEU A 18 -12.65 12.11 14.42
C LEU A 18 -11.50 11.18 14.85
N LEU A 19 -11.53 10.65 16.08
CA LEU A 19 -10.57 9.67 16.59
C LEU A 19 -10.84 8.24 16.12
N LYS A 20 -12.05 7.94 15.61
CA LYS A 20 -12.45 6.63 15.07
C LYS A 20 -12.32 6.54 13.55
N SER A 21 -12.38 7.66 12.83
CA SER A 21 -12.21 7.68 11.38
C SER A 21 -10.73 7.58 11.03
N GLY A 22 -10.34 6.48 10.42
CA GLY A 22 -9.00 6.27 9.89
C GLY A 22 -8.87 6.98 8.53
N ALA A 23 -8.13 8.07 8.47
CA ALA A 23 -7.75 8.66 7.19
C ALA A 23 -6.34 8.17 6.82
N TYR A 24 -6.26 7.48 5.69
CA TYR A 24 -5.02 6.97 5.11
C TYR A 24 -4.49 7.95 4.06
N LEU A 25 -3.21 8.22 4.15
CA LEU A 25 -2.47 8.89 3.09
C LEU A 25 -1.52 7.88 2.46
N ILE A 26 -1.75 7.54 1.22
CA ILE A 26 -0.87 6.66 0.43
C ILE A 26 -0.14 7.52 -0.60
N VAL A 27 1.18 7.51 -0.55
CA VAL A 27 2.04 8.24 -1.49
C VAL A 27 2.92 7.24 -2.22
N THR A 28 2.85 7.23 -3.56
CA THR A 28 3.64 6.33 -4.41
C THR A 28 4.61 7.10 -5.30
N ASP A 29 5.74 6.49 -5.61
CA ASP A 29 6.68 7.00 -6.61
C ASP A 29 6.21 6.72 -8.03
N ALA A 30 5.56 5.59 -8.26
CA ALA A 30 5.06 5.19 -9.57
C ALA A 30 3.84 6.00 -10.02
N GLU A 31 3.72 6.14 -11.33
CA GLU A 31 2.64 6.95 -11.93
C GLU A 31 1.29 6.20 -11.99
N LYS A 32 1.30 4.89 -12.27
CA LYS A 32 0.10 4.17 -12.72
C LYS A 32 -0.24 2.92 -11.92
N THR A 33 0.63 1.92 -11.89
CA THR A 33 0.28 0.58 -11.37
C THR A 33 -0.19 0.62 -9.91
N GLU A 34 0.63 1.17 -9.03
CA GLU A 34 0.34 1.29 -7.60
C GLU A 34 -0.88 2.15 -7.36
N LYS A 35 -0.96 3.30 -8.04
CA LYS A 35 -2.12 4.19 -7.96
C LYS A 35 -3.40 3.45 -8.34
N ASN A 36 -3.44 2.81 -9.49
CA ASN A 36 -4.62 2.10 -9.99
C ASN A 36 -5.02 0.96 -9.05
N TYR A 37 -4.04 0.26 -8.49
CA TYR A 37 -4.26 -0.79 -7.52
C TYR A 37 -4.95 -0.25 -6.25
N PHE A 38 -4.43 0.80 -5.64
CA PHE A 38 -5.00 1.37 -4.42
C PHE A 38 -6.30 2.14 -4.66
N GLU A 39 -6.48 2.78 -5.82
CA GLU A 39 -7.79 3.33 -6.22
C GLU A 39 -8.84 2.21 -6.35
N GLY A 40 -8.45 1.03 -6.85
CA GLY A 40 -9.31 -0.14 -6.87
C GLY A 40 -9.77 -0.56 -5.47
N ILE A 41 -8.85 -0.60 -4.48
CA ILE A 41 -9.21 -0.87 -3.07
C ILE A 41 -10.15 0.21 -2.53
N LYS A 42 -9.85 1.47 -2.79
CA LYS A 42 -10.69 2.60 -2.35
C LYS A 42 -12.12 2.51 -2.92
N ASN A 43 -12.26 2.07 -4.17
CA ASN A 43 -13.56 1.95 -4.83
C ASN A 43 -14.46 0.84 -4.25
N ILE A 44 -13.89 -0.13 -3.54
CA ILE A 44 -14.67 -1.18 -2.88
C ILE A 44 -15.05 -0.89 -1.43
N ILE A 45 -14.71 0.29 -0.91
CA ILE A 45 -15.13 0.72 0.43
C ILE A 45 -16.66 0.85 0.45
N PRO A 46 -17.36 0.14 1.34
CA PRO A 46 -18.80 0.25 1.48
C PRO A 46 -19.27 1.68 1.80
N ASP A 47 -20.41 2.10 1.29
CA ASP A 47 -20.92 3.47 1.45
C ASP A 47 -21.06 3.88 2.92
N ASN A 48 -21.46 2.97 3.78
CA ASN A 48 -21.56 3.20 5.22
C ASN A 48 -20.22 3.44 5.91
N LEU A 49 -19.09 3.06 5.29
CA LEU A 49 -17.74 3.26 5.82
C LEU A 49 -17.00 4.44 5.17
N LYS A 50 -17.48 5.00 4.06
CA LYS A 50 -16.80 6.09 3.34
C LYS A 50 -16.52 7.33 4.18
N ASN A 51 -17.36 7.60 5.18
CA ASN A 51 -17.15 8.71 6.11
C ASN A 51 -16.13 8.38 7.21
N ASP A 52 -15.98 7.09 7.55
CA ASP A 52 -15.10 6.62 8.62
C ASP A 52 -13.74 6.14 8.13
N LEU A 53 -13.65 5.73 6.85
CA LEU A 53 -12.43 5.30 6.19
C LEU A 53 -12.18 6.14 4.93
N GLN A 54 -11.28 7.09 5.02
CA GLN A 54 -10.89 7.93 3.89
C GLN A 54 -9.50 7.53 3.41
N ILE A 55 -9.34 7.31 2.10
CA ILE A 55 -8.06 7.02 1.47
C ILE A 55 -7.75 8.13 0.46
N LYS A 56 -6.63 8.83 0.67
CA LYS A 56 -6.08 9.81 -0.27
C LYS A 56 -4.81 9.23 -0.89
N ILE A 57 -4.74 9.23 -2.21
CA ILE A 57 -3.64 8.63 -2.95
C ILE A 57 -2.97 9.69 -3.79
N TYR A 58 -1.66 9.83 -3.63
CA TYR A 58 -0.79 10.62 -4.48
C TYR A 58 0.20 9.72 -5.19
N SER A 59 0.39 9.94 -6.47
CA SER A 59 1.30 9.18 -7.31
C SER A 59 2.37 10.07 -7.95
N ASN A 60 3.35 9.44 -8.59
CA ASN A 60 4.42 10.11 -9.32
C ASN A 60 5.22 11.11 -8.46
N LYS A 61 5.60 10.67 -7.25
CA LYS A 61 6.40 11.48 -6.33
C LYS A 61 7.86 11.02 -6.35
N ALA A 62 8.75 11.95 -6.68
CA ALA A 62 10.17 11.66 -6.66
C ALA A 62 10.59 11.13 -5.28
N LEU A 63 11.28 9.99 -5.23
CA LEU A 63 11.69 9.34 -3.97
C LEU A 63 12.49 10.28 -3.05
N SER A 64 13.32 11.15 -3.61
CA SER A 64 14.07 12.16 -2.84
C SER A 64 13.21 13.18 -2.09
N LYS A 65 11.91 13.27 -2.43
CA LYS A 65 10.95 14.22 -1.84
C LYS A 65 9.70 13.54 -1.26
N ILE A 66 9.64 12.21 -1.29
CA ILE A 66 8.41 11.49 -0.93
C ILE A 66 8.05 11.66 0.54
N ILE A 67 9.06 11.69 1.43
CA ILE A 67 8.89 11.89 2.87
C ILE A 67 8.45 13.33 3.15
N ASP A 68 9.13 14.32 2.58
CA ASP A 68 8.79 15.74 2.76
C ASP A 68 7.38 16.03 2.27
N PHE A 69 7.04 15.52 1.08
CA PHE A 69 5.70 15.67 0.52
C PHE A 69 4.64 15.06 1.44
N ALA A 70 4.86 13.86 1.96
CA ALA A 70 3.91 13.20 2.86
C ALA A 70 3.79 13.96 4.20
N ALA A 71 4.88 14.52 4.71
CA ALA A 71 4.89 15.35 5.91
C ALA A 71 4.10 16.65 5.70
N GLU A 72 4.27 17.31 4.55
CA GLU A 72 3.50 18.51 4.19
C GLU A 72 2.00 18.21 4.10
N GLU A 73 1.60 17.10 3.47
CA GLU A 73 0.18 16.72 3.36
C GLU A 73 -0.43 16.39 4.74
N ARG A 74 0.35 15.73 5.62
CA ARG A 74 -0.07 15.49 7.01
C ARG A 74 -0.28 16.80 7.78
N ASN A 75 0.57 17.79 7.57
CA ASN A 75 0.46 19.11 8.23
C ASN A 75 -0.74 19.91 7.70
N LYS A 76 -1.13 19.71 6.43
CA LYS A 76 -2.34 20.35 5.85
C LYS A 76 -3.63 19.73 6.38
N ASP A 77 -3.61 18.45 6.74
CA ASP A 77 -4.78 17.72 7.21
C ASP A 77 -4.41 16.72 8.32
N GLU A 78 -4.62 17.13 9.57
CA GLU A 78 -4.33 16.32 10.77
C GLU A 78 -5.11 15.00 10.86
N ARG A 79 -6.09 14.76 9.97
CA ARG A 79 -6.82 13.50 9.91
C ARG A 79 -5.96 12.36 9.36
N PHE A 80 -4.93 12.67 8.54
CA PHE A 80 -3.97 11.67 8.04
C PHE A 80 -3.03 11.21 9.15
N ARG A 81 -3.44 10.15 9.85
CA ARG A 81 -2.65 9.51 10.91
C ARG A 81 -1.88 8.31 10.40
N ASP A 82 -2.48 7.59 9.45
CA ASP A 82 -1.90 6.40 8.84
C ASP A 82 -1.31 6.76 7.48
N ILE A 83 0.00 7.03 7.48
CA ILE A 83 0.74 7.42 6.27
C ILE A 83 1.53 6.22 5.79
N TRP A 84 1.34 5.90 4.52
CA TRP A 84 2.04 4.84 3.83
C TRP A 84 2.77 5.39 2.61
N LEU A 85 4.08 5.17 2.58
CA LEU A 85 4.89 5.40 1.39
C LEU A 85 5.03 4.06 0.66
N VAL A 86 4.69 4.04 -0.64
CA VAL A 86 4.77 2.82 -1.44
C VAL A 86 5.75 3.07 -2.56
N PHE A 87 6.84 2.29 -2.61
CA PHE A 87 7.88 2.45 -3.60
C PHE A 87 8.68 1.16 -3.81
N ASP A 88 9.35 1.11 -4.95
CA ASP A 88 10.12 -0.01 -5.39
C ASP A 88 11.61 0.13 -5.09
N ARG A 89 12.29 -1.01 -4.93
CA ARG A 89 13.74 -1.02 -4.76
C ARG A 89 14.44 -0.56 -6.05
N ASP A 90 14.04 -1.12 -7.19
CA ASP A 90 14.62 -0.90 -8.51
C ASP A 90 16.09 -0.37 -8.47
N GLU A 91 16.40 0.77 -9.08
CA GLU A 91 17.75 1.36 -9.08
C GLU A 91 18.04 2.31 -7.89
N VAL A 92 17.23 2.26 -6.83
CA VAL A 92 17.33 3.16 -5.68
C VAL A 92 18.58 2.87 -4.83
N LYS A 93 19.60 3.71 -4.94
CA LYS A 93 20.89 3.52 -4.24
C LYS A 93 20.77 3.56 -2.71
N ASN A 94 19.88 4.38 -2.17
CA ASN A 94 19.71 4.62 -0.73
C ASN A 94 18.42 3.99 -0.18
N PHE A 95 17.98 2.87 -0.74
CA PHE A 95 16.69 2.23 -0.44
C PHE A 95 16.49 1.95 1.05
N ASP A 96 17.46 1.29 1.69
CA ASP A 96 17.36 0.94 3.11
C ASP A 96 17.33 2.19 4.00
N LYS A 97 18.14 3.19 3.67
CA LYS A 97 18.16 4.48 4.39
C LYS A 97 16.84 5.23 4.25
N LEU A 98 16.23 5.23 3.06
CA LEU A 98 14.93 5.86 2.83
C LEU A 98 13.82 5.20 3.68
N ILE A 99 13.86 3.87 3.84
CA ILE A 99 12.93 3.13 4.69
C ILE A 99 13.11 3.50 6.17
N GLU A 100 14.35 3.65 6.63
CA GLU A 100 14.66 4.05 8.01
C GLU A 100 14.20 5.49 8.26
N GLU A 101 14.52 6.42 7.37
CA GLU A 101 14.09 7.82 7.45
C GLU A 101 12.56 7.97 7.48
N ALA A 102 11.85 7.19 6.65
CA ALA A 102 10.39 7.17 6.70
C ALA A 102 9.85 6.72 8.07
N LYS A 103 10.46 5.69 8.68
CA LYS A 103 10.07 5.20 10.01
C LYS A 103 10.34 6.23 11.10
N GLU A 104 11.48 6.93 11.05
CA GLU A 104 11.83 8.01 11.97
C GLU A 104 10.78 9.13 11.91
N ASN A 105 10.24 9.40 10.72
CA ASN A 105 9.14 10.34 10.49
C ASN A 105 7.75 9.77 10.81
N LYS A 106 7.67 8.58 11.46
CA LYS A 106 6.42 7.89 11.83
C LYS A 106 5.52 7.59 10.62
N MET A 107 6.14 7.21 9.51
CA MET A 107 5.47 6.77 8.30
C MET A 107 5.70 5.28 8.09
N ASN A 108 4.68 4.59 7.60
CA ASN A 108 4.79 3.20 7.21
C ASN A 108 5.32 3.08 5.78
N VAL A 109 5.96 1.95 5.47
CA VAL A 109 6.50 1.72 4.13
C VAL A 109 6.02 0.39 3.58
N GLY A 110 5.40 0.46 2.41
CA GLY A 110 5.05 -0.68 1.56
C GLY A 110 6.04 -0.79 0.41
N TRP A 111 7.19 -1.42 0.65
CA TRP A 111 8.20 -1.57 -0.38
C TRP A 111 8.11 -2.90 -1.11
N SER A 112 8.62 -2.94 -2.36
CA SER A 112 8.80 -4.17 -3.15
C SER A 112 10.22 -4.27 -3.69
N ASN A 113 10.74 -5.48 -3.82
CA ASN A 113 12.08 -5.74 -4.35
C ASN A 113 12.02 -6.89 -5.39
N PRO A 114 12.25 -6.63 -6.70
CA PRO A 114 12.70 -5.35 -7.27
C PRO A 114 11.57 -4.34 -7.51
N CYS A 115 10.35 -4.76 -7.83
CA CYS A 115 9.25 -3.89 -8.27
C CYS A 115 7.88 -4.38 -7.77
N PHE A 116 6.86 -3.56 -7.92
CA PHE A 116 5.50 -3.78 -7.40
C PHE A 116 4.85 -5.05 -7.95
N GLU A 117 5.27 -5.52 -9.12
CA GLU A 117 4.80 -6.76 -9.71
C GLU A 117 5.08 -8.00 -8.84
N ILE A 118 6.04 -7.95 -7.89
CA ILE A 118 6.23 -8.98 -6.86
C ILE A 118 4.98 -9.11 -5.98
N TRP A 119 4.35 -8.00 -5.60
CA TRP A 119 3.09 -8.01 -4.90
C TRP A 119 1.96 -8.58 -5.76
N LEU A 120 1.82 -8.11 -7.00
CA LEU A 120 0.78 -8.58 -7.92
C LEU A 120 0.91 -10.08 -8.22
N MET A 121 2.15 -10.58 -8.35
CA MET A 121 2.45 -12.01 -8.55
C MET A 121 1.93 -12.88 -7.41
N SER A 122 1.91 -12.34 -6.19
CA SER A 122 1.44 -13.05 -4.99
C SER A 122 -0.01 -13.52 -5.08
N TYR A 123 -0.85 -12.86 -5.88
CA TYR A 123 -2.25 -13.28 -6.11
C TYR A 123 -2.36 -14.66 -6.73
N PHE A 124 -1.40 -15.04 -7.57
CA PHE A 124 -1.45 -16.27 -8.34
C PHE A 124 -0.51 -17.35 -7.79
N GLN A 125 0.68 -16.97 -7.36
CA GLN A 125 1.71 -17.89 -6.89
C GLN A 125 2.68 -17.26 -5.90
N LEU A 126 3.55 -18.08 -5.30
CA LEU A 126 4.65 -17.57 -4.49
C LEU A 126 5.61 -16.73 -5.36
N PRO A 127 5.95 -15.49 -4.95
CA PRO A 127 6.86 -14.64 -5.71
C PRO A 127 8.22 -15.28 -5.92
N LYS A 128 8.72 -15.16 -7.16
CA LYS A 128 10.04 -15.69 -7.55
C LYS A 128 11.17 -14.76 -7.10
N ASN A 129 12.36 -15.31 -6.93
CA ASN A 129 13.57 -14.53 -6.70
C ASN A 129 14.07 -13.97 -8.04
N ILE A 130 13.68 -12.76 -8.37
CA ILE A 130 14.07 -12.05 -9.60
C ILE A 130 14.67 -10.72 -9.17
N GLU A 131 15.90 -10.45 -9.58
CA GLU A 131 16.63 -9.23 -9.19
C GLU A 131 16.28 -8.03 -10.06
N GLU A 132 16.07 -8.27 -11.36
CA GLU A 132 15.87 -7.23 -12.36
C GLU A 132 14.38 -6.91 -12.51
N SER A 133 14.03 -5.64 -12.42
CA SER A 133 12.64 -5.15 -12.56
C SER A 133 12.04 -5.50 -13.91
N GLN A 134 12.79 -5.35 -15.00
CA GLN A 134 12.29 -5.69 -16.32
C GLN A 134 11.91 -7.17 -16.41
N ARG A 135 12.79 -8.06 -15.96
CA ARG A 135 12.55 -9.51 -15.95
C ARG A 135 11.38 -9.89 -15.01
N CYS A 136 11.22 -9.15 -13.91
CA CYS A 136 10.09 -9.32 -13.01
C CYS A 136 8.77 -8.98 -13.70
N CYS A 137 8.70 -7.82 -14.38
CA CYS A 137 7.55 -7.40 -15.16
C CYS A 137 7.20 -8.41 -16.26
N GLU A 138 8.19 -8.87 -17.04
CA GLU A 138 7.99 -9.88 -18.10
C GLU A 138 7.47 -11.21 -17.54
N THR A 139 7.99 -11.60 -16.37
CA THR A 139 7.52 -12.81 -15.68
C THR A 139 6.09 -12.66 -15.21
N PHE A 140 5.76 -11.51 -14.61
CA PHE A 140 4.40 -11.22 -14.19
C PHE A 140 3.43 -11.14 -15.38
N GLU A 141 3.83 -10.54 -16.50
CA GLU A 141 3.00 -10.48 -17.71
C GLU A 141 2.57 -11.88 -18.19
N LYS A 142 3.48 -12.86 -18.16
CA LYS A 142 3.19 -14.26 -18.51
C LYS A 142 2.20 -14.88 -17.53
N ILE A 143 2.47 -14.76 -16.21
CA ILE A 143 1.60 -15.28 -15.15
C ILE A 143 0.21 -14.66 -15.23
N PHE A 144 0.14 -13.34 -15.42
CA PHE A 144 -1.13 -12.59 -15.55
C PHE A 144 -1.93 -13.09 -16.75
N LYS A 145 -1.29 -13.25 -17.92
CA LYS A 145 -1.94 -13.75 -19.13
C LYS A 145 -2.46 -15.19 -18.95
N GLU A 146 -1.67 -16.07 -18.32
CA GLU A 146 -2.05 -17.45 -18.06
C GLU A 146 -3.28 -17.57 -17.15
N ASN A 147 -3.38 -16.71 -16.13
CA ASN A 147 -4.46 -16.78 -15.16
C ASN A 147 -5.70 -15.96 -15.54
N THR A 148 -5.55 -14.90 -16.35
CA THR A 148 -6.65 -13.98 -16.68
C THR A 148 -7.08 -14.03 -18.14
N GLY A 149 -6.27 -14.62 -19.02
CA GLY A 149 -6.44 -14.56 -20.48
C GLY A 149 -6.14 -13.17 -21.09
N LYS A 150 -5.77 -12.18 -20.28
CA LYS A 150 -5.55 -10.78 -20.70
C LYS A 150 -4.05 -10.44 -20.76
N LYS A 151 -3.71 -9.47 -21.60
CA LYS A 151 -2.35 -8.88 -21.60
C LYS A 151 -2.24 -7.89 -20.45
N TYR A 152 -1.18 -8.00 -19.61
CA TYR A 152 -0.86 -7.03 -18.58
C TYR A 152 -0.43 -5.69 -19.18
N LYS A 153 -0.89 -4.59 -18.58
CA LYS A 153 -0.45 -3.22 -18.86
C LYS A 153 -0.29 -2.48 -17.54
N LYS A 154 0.81 -1.79 -17.34
CA LYS A 154 1.03 -0.95 -16.13
C LYS A 154 -0.05 0.12 -15.92
N SER A 155 -0.71 0.55 -17.01
CA SER A 155 -1.81 1.53 -17.00
C SER A 155 -3.19 0.91 -16.80
N GLU A 156 -3.31 -0.39 -16.50
CA GLU A 156 -4.60 -1.05 -16.31
C GLU A 156 -5.34 -0.48 -15.08
N GLU A 157 -6.39 0.29 -15.31
CA GLU A 157 -7.16 0.94 -14.26
C GLU A 157 -7.94 -0.06 -13.38
N LYS A 158 -8.31 -1.20 -13.95
CA LYS A 158 -9.05 -2.26 -13.26
C LYS A 158 -8.16 -3.36 -12.69
N ILE A 159 -6.85 -3.09 -12.55
CA ILE A 159 -5.89 -4.12 -12.13
C ILE A 159 -6.33 -4.82 -10.84
N TYR A 160 -6.80 -4.07 -9.83
CA TYR A 160 -7.24 -4.64 -8.55
C TYR A 160 -8.42 -5.61 -8.72
N SER A 161 -9.48 -5.22 -9.44
CA SER A 161 -10.63 -6.09 -9.65
C SER A 161 -10.27 -7.34 -10.45
N ILE A 162 -9.43 -7.21 -11.49
CA ILE A 162 -8.95 -8.35 -12.28
C ILE A 162 -8.19 -9.34 -11.40
N LEU A 163 -7.32 -8.85 -10.51
CA LEU A 163 -6.56 -9.68 -9.58
C LEU A 163 -7.48 -10.42 -8.59
N CYS A 164 -8.51 -9.73 -8.05
CA CYS A 164 -9.46 -10.33 -7.13
C CYS A 164 -10.39 -11.36 -7.82
N GLU A 165 -10.75 -11.14 -9.07
CA GLU A 165 -11.61 -12.03 -9.86
C GLU A 165 -10.89 -13.33 -10.28
N ASN A 166 -9.58 -13.28 -10.52
CA ASN A 166 -8.82 -14.39 -11.10
C ASN A 166 -7.75 -14.98 -10.17
N GLY A 167 -7.49 -14.33 -9.03
CA GLY A 167 -6.53 -14.72 -8.01
C GLY A 167 -7.17 -14.75 -6.63
N ASP A 168 -6.33 -14.79 -5.60
CA ASP A 168 -6.78 -14.88 -4.20
C ASP A 168 -6.00 -13.91 -3.34
N GLU A 169 -6.65 -12.83 -2.89
CA GLU A 169 -6.03 -11.78 -2.09
C GLU A 169 -5.58 -12.26 -0.71
N ASN A 170 -6.33 -13.20 -0.06
CA ASN A 170 -5.92 -13.74 1.22
C ASN A 170 -4.65 -14.58 1.08
N LYS A 171 -4.59 -15.40 0.03
CA LYS A 171 -3.38 -16.15 -0.31
C LYS A 171 -2.23 -15.22 -0.73
N ALA A 172 -2.52 -14.10 -1.41
CA ALA A 172 -1.49 -13.12 -1.75
C ALA A 172 -0.84 -12.54 -0.49
N ILE A 173 -1.63 -12.12 0.48
CA ILE A 173 -1.16 -11.64 1.79
C ILE A 173 -0.34 -12.72 2.50
N GLN A 174 -0.85 -13.95 2.55
CA GLN A 174 -0.15 -15.08 3.18
C GLN A 174 1.20 -15.37 2.50
N ARG A 175 1.23 -15.53 1.17
CA ARG A 175 2.44 -15.81 0.39
C ARG A 175 3.51 -14.73 0.56
N ALA A 176 3.12 -13.46 0.47
CA ALA A 176 4.04 -12.34 0.65
C ALA A 176 4.59 -12.28 2.07
N ARG A 177 3.76 -12.55 3.09
CA ARG A 177 4.17 -12.62 4.50
C ARG A 177 5.13 -13.77 4.75
N GLU A 178 4.82 -14.97 4.29
CA GLU A 178 5.67 -16.16 4.45
C GLU A 178 7.03 -15.94 3.79
N LYS A 179 7.04 -15.44 2.55
CA LYS A 179 8.27 -15.09 1.84
C LYS A 179 9.11 -14.08 2.60
N TYR A 180 8.50 -12.98 3.07
CA TYR A 180 9.17 -11.96 3.86
C TYR A 180 9.78 -12.56 5.13
N HIS A 181 9.02 -13.36 5.89
CA HIS A 181 9.52 -13.98 7.13
C HIS A 181 10.63 -15.00 6.89
N GLN A 182 10.58 -15.74 5.79
CA GLN A 182 11.63 -16.68 5.41
C GLN A 182 12.94 -15.92 5.10
N ILE A 183 12.89 -14.96 4.19
CA ILE A 183 14.09 -14.24 3.74
C ILE A 183 14.67 -13.34 4.85
N ARG A 184 13.82 -12.77 5.72
CA ARG A 184 14.27 -11.95 6.86
C ARG A 184 15.15 -12.70 7.86
N LYS A 185 15.12 -14.02 7.88
CA LYS A 185 16.02 -14.83 8.74
C LYS A 185 17.47 -14.75 8.27
N GLU A 186 17.69 -14.53 6.96
CA GLU A 186 19.00 -14.48 6.32
C GLU A 186 19.48 -13.03 6.13
N TYR A 187 18.56 -12.12 5.81
CA TYR A 187 18.88 -10.74 5.48
C TYR A 187 18.08 -9.76 6.33
N SER A 188 18.76 -8.80 6.95
CA SER A 188 18.12 -7.69 7.70
C SER A 188 17.79 -6.49 6.82
N GLN A 189 18.54 -6.30 5.73
CA GLN A 189 18.43 -5.16 4.82
C GLN A 189 17.37 -5.42 3.74
N PRO A 190 16.32 -4.60 3.61
CA PRO A 190 15.29 -4.73 2.57
C PRO A 190 15.86 -4.80 1.15
N SER A 191 16.94 -4.08 0.86
CA SER A 191 17.62 -4.12 -0.44
C SER A 191 18.19 -5.50 -0.82
N LYS A 192 18.42 -6.37 0.14
CA LYS A 192 18.88 -7.76 -0.06
C LYS A 192 17.75 -8.79 -0.11
N MET A 193 16.53 -8.39 0.23
CA MET A 193 15.36 -9.28 0.30
C MET A 193 14.70 -9.41 -1.09
N ILE A 194 15.37 -10.07 -2.03
CA ILE A 194 14.91 -10.25 -3.40
C ILE A 194 13.61 -11.08 -3.42
N GLY A 195 12.66 -10.68 -4.25
CA GLY A 195 11.36 -11.32 -4.38
C GLY A 195 10.42 -11.09 -3.18
N CYS A 196 10.74 -10.13 -2.30
CA CYS A 196 9.92 -9.76 -1.16
C CYS A 196 9.18 -8.44 -1.39
N THR A 197 8.07 -8.30 -0.70
CA THR A 197 7.31 -7.05 -0.59
C THR A 197 6.72 -6.92 0.80
N THR A 198 6.52 -5.67 1.26
CA THR A 198 5.78 -5.36 2.50
C THR A 198 4.44 -4.70 2.22
N VAL A 199 4.05 -4.54 0.96
CA VAL A 199 2.74 -4.01 0.53
C VAL A 199 1.58 -4.78 1.16
N TYR A 200 1.76 -6.10 1.38
CA TYR A 200 0.75 -6.94 2.03
C TYR A 200 0.29 -6.40 3.40
N LYS A 201 1.16 -5.67 4.13
CA LYS A 201 0.82 -5.10 5.45
C LYS A 201 -0.24 -4.01 5.31
N LEU A 202 -0.08 -3.12 4.32
CA LEU A 202 -1.06 -2.08 4.01
C LEU A 202 -2.38 -2.69 3.55
N VAL A 203 -2.31 -3.67 2.64
CA VAL A 203 -3.52 -4.31 2.09
C VAL A 203 -4.28 -5.05 3.19
N GLU A 204 -3.60 -5.81 4.04
CA GLU A 204 -4.21 -6.49 5.19
C GLU A 204 -4.87 -5.50 6.16
N GLU A 205 -4.21 -4.38 6.44
CA GLU A 205 -4.74 -3.34 7.31
C GLU A 205 -6.00 -2.71 6.72
N LEU A 206 -5.98 -2.35 5.43
CA LEU A 206 -7.15 -1.80 4.73
C LEU A 206 -8.30 -2.80 4.69
N LYS A 207 -8.04 -4.09 4.43
CA LYS A 207 -9.07 -5.15 4.45
C LYS A 207 -9.77 -5.25 5.80
N LYS A 208 -9.02 -5.28 6.88
CA LYS A 208 -9.57 -5.29 8.24
C LYS A 208 -10.47 -4.08 8.51
N LYS A 209 -10.09 -2.90 8.01
CA LYS A 209 -10.90 -1.68 8.14
C LYS A 209 -12.18 -1.73 7.30
N ILE A 210 -12.13 -2.37 6.14
CA ILE A 210 -13.28 -2.54 5.23
C ILE A 210 -14.22 -3.66 5.72
N GLY A 211 -13.80 -4.48 6.71
CA GLY A 211 -14.60 -5.61 7.20
C GLY A 211 -14.61 -6.82 6.26
N LYS A 212 -13.57 -6.97 5.45
CA LYS A 212 -13.34 -8.12 4.57
C LYS A 212 -12.24 -9.01 5.17
N GLU A 213 -12.59 -9.75 6.23
CA GLU A 213 -11.70 -10.80 6.78
C GLU A 213 -11.72 -12.07 5.92
#